data_a6c36b682a4f9917f5ca3218e0b62d78
#
_entry.id   a6c36b682a4f9917f5ca3218e0b62d78
#
_cell.length_a   1.000
_cell.length_b   1.000
_cell.length_c   1.000
_cell.angle_alpha   90.00
_cell.angle_beta   90.00
_cell.angle_gamma   90.00
#
_symmetry.space_group_name_H-M   'P 1'
#
loop_
_entity.id
_entity.type
_entity.pdbx_description
1 polymer ?
#
loop_
_entity_poly.entity_id
_entity_poly.type
_entity_poly.pdbx_seq_one_letter_code
_entity_poly.pdbx_strand_id
1 'polypeptide(L)'
;MSNVCPVCQHDNSVDANFCSRCGHRLGVPAEVGGDATGVIPMIGDEVSADNQELPSDVVDAIAALPEGNAMLVVERGPNLGARFLLDHDVTTAGRSTHSDIFLNDITVSRHHVKFIRRDGKVFVEDQSSLNGTYVNRTLVDGTAALRDGDEVQIGKFRMIFHTGGHGRL
;
A
#
# COMPACT_ATOMS: atom_id res chain seq x y z
N MET A 1 33.80 4.90 8.78
CA MET A 1 32.97 6.00 8.41
C MET A 1 31.57 5.52 8.18
N SER A 2 30.64 6.33 8.45
CA SER A 2 29.25 5.91 8.28
C SER A 2 28.58 6.75 7.22
N ASN A 3 27.50 6.27 6.70
CA ASN A 3 26.77 6.97 5.65
C ASN A 3 25.49 7.54 6.28
N VAL A 4 25.57 8.78 6.67
CA VAL A 4 24.45 9.41 7.38
C VAL A 4 23.39 9.89 6.40
N CYS A 5 22.17 9.51 6.63
CA CYS A 5 21.07 9.92 5.78
C CYS A 5 20.79 11.42 5.89
N PRO A 6 20.74 12.13 4.78
CA PRO A 6 20.49 13.57 4.82
C PRO A 6 19.06 13.95 5.22
N VAL A 7 18.17 13.00 5.20
CA VAL A 7 16.78 13.28 5.49
C VAL A 7 16.45 13.05 6.96
N CYS A 8 16.84 11.92 7.52
CA CYS A 8 16.51 11.60 8.91
C CYS A 8 17.73 11.51 9.82
N GLN A 9 18.90 11.75 9.26
CA GLN A 9 20.15 11.74 10.01
C GLN A 9 20.46 10.39 10.68
N HIS A 10 19.90 9.34 10.18
CA HIS A 10 20.19 8.01 10.69
C HIS A 10 21.51 7.53 10.12
N ASP A 11 22.30 6.89 10.98
CA ASP A 11 23.60 6.40 10.58
C ASP A 11 23.46 5.02 9.94
N ASN A 12 23.89 4.88 8.74
CA ASN A 12 23.79 3.63 7.99
C ASN A 12 25.18 3.08 7.65
N SER A 13 25.23 1.85 7.22
CA SER A 13 26.49 1.24 6.83
C SER A 13 27.02 1.98 5.60
N VAL A 14 28.31 2.01 5.46
CA VAL A 14 28.92 2.67 4.31
C VAL A 14 28.48 2.07 2.99
N ASP A 15 28.09 0.82 2.99
CA ASP A 15 27.68 0.15 1.78
C ASP A 15 26.17 0.26 1.53
N ALA A 16 25.47 0.94 2.37
CA ALA A 16 24.01 1.00 2.24
C ALA A 16 23.61 1.91 1.08
N ASN A 17 22.75 1.43 0.24
CA ASN A 17 22.22 2.22 -0.88
C ASN A 17 20.96 2.96 -0.47
N PHE A 18 20.30 2.49 0.58
CA PHE A 18 19.09 3.13 1.07
C PHE A 18 19.13 3.21 2.58
N CYS A 19 18.55 4.23 3.13
CA CYS A 19 18.48 4.39 4.57
C CYS A 19 17.57 3.32 5.16
N SER A 20 18.07 2.61 6.18
CA SER A 20 17.28 1.58 6.80
C SER A 20 16.14 2.15 7.64
N ARG A 21 16.16 3.42 7.90
CA ARG A 21 15.13 4.04 8.74
C ARG A 21 14.01 4.69 7.92
N CYS A 22 14.35 5.49 6.95
CA CYS A 22 13.33 6.22 6.17
C CYS A 22 13.24 5.80 4.71
N GLY A 23 14.13 4.95 4.25
CA GLY A 23 14.10 4.51 2.86
C GLY A 23 14.68 5.48 1.85
N HIS A 24 15.21 6.60 2.32
CA HIS A 24 15.80 7.57 1.39
C HIS A 24 17.04 6.98 0.72
N ARG A 25 17.17 7.21 -0.56
CA ARG A 25 18.33 6.70 -1.28
C ARG A 25 19.57 7.45 -0.84
N LEU A 26 20.54 6.71 -0.37
CA LEU A 26 21.80 7.27 0.05
C LEU A 26 22.67 7.40 -1.18
N GLY A 27 23.00 8.56 -1.50
CA GLY A 27 23.62 8.85 -2.70
C GLY A 27 24.89 8.19 -2.96
N VAL A 28 25.17 8.00 -4.14
CA VAL A 28 26.32 7.44 -4.48
C VAL A 28 27.11 8.55 -4.97
N PRO A 29 28.29 8.46 -4.88
CA PRO A 29 29.15 9.51 -5.26
C PRO A 29 28.86 9.89 -6.65
N ALA A 30 28.60 11.01 -6.74
CA ALA A 30 28.30 11.54 -7.96
C ALA A 30 29.29 11.40 -9.02
N GLU A 31 30.43 11.44 -8.71
CA GLU A 31 31.34 11.46 -9.75
C GLU A 31 31.01 10.48 -10.79
N VAL A 32 30.60 9.47 -10.41
CA VAL A 32 30.32 8.51 -11.34
C VAL A 32 29.39 8.97 -12.28
N GLY A 33 28.52 9.44 -11.82
CA GLY A 33 27.49 9.84 -12.63
C GLY A 33 27.92 10.63 -13.77
N GLY A 34 28.81 11.29 -13.59
CA GLY A 34 29.11 12.14 -14.60
C GLY A 34 28.81 11.59 -15.92
N ASP A 35 29.22 10.56 -16.14
CA ASP A 35 29.07 10.18 -17.38
C ASP A 35 27.86 9.76 -17.77
N ALA A 36 27.47 9.18 -17.19
CA ALA A 36 26.30 8.61 -17.51
C ALA A 36 25.54 9.53 -18.19
N THR A 37 25.73 10.45 -17.90
CA THR A 37 25.07 11.26 -18.62
C THR A 37 23.86 10.75 -18.76
N GLY A 38 23.69 10.15 -18.17
CA GLY A 38 22.49 9.74 -18.11
C GLY A 38 21.59 9.85 -18.94
N VAL A 39 21.42 10.45 -19.12
CA VAL A 39 20.68 10.47 -20.05
C VAL A 39 19.62 9.65 -20.05
N ILE A 40 19.75 8.77 -20.16
CA ILE A 40 18.80 7.93 -20.17
C ILE A 40 17.74 7.96 -19.46
N PRO A 41 17.95 7.97 -18.53
CA PRO A 41 16.97 7.90 -17.68
C PRO A 41 15.71 8.40 -17.97
N MET A 42 15.70 9.40 -18.11
CA MET A 42 14.49 9.99 -18.19
C MET A 42 13.53 9.16 -18.78
N ILE A 43 13.84 8.54 -19.55
CA ILE A 43 12.96 7.78 -20.13
C ILE A 43 12.04 7.08 -19.37
N GLY A 44 12.37 6.14 -18.95
CA GLY A 44 11.46 5.31 -18.35
C GLY A 44 10.58 5.88 -17.39
N ASP A 45 11.07 6.77 -16.80
CA ASP A 45 10.33 7.23 -15.81
C ASP A 45 8.95 7.43 -16.02
N GLU A 46 8.71 8.24 -16.71
CA GLU A 46 7.37 8.60 -16.76
C GLU A 46 6.53 7.51 -17.15
N VAL A 47 6.93 6.80 -17.91
CA VAL A 47 6.09 5.79 -18.34
C VAL A 47 5.57 4.98 -17.31
N SER A 48 6.35 4.48 -16.59
CA SER A 48 5.88 3.55 -15.67
C SER A 48 4.88 4.00 -14.75
N ALA A 49 4.92 5.12 -14.43
CA ALA A 49 4.06 5.57 -13.41
C ALA A 49 2.62 5.18 -13.60
N ASP A 50 2.18 5.22 -14.76
CA ASP A 50 0.76 4.98 -14.93
C ASP A 50 0.38 3.55 -15.21
N ASN A 51 1.29 2.78 -15.67
CA ASN A 51 0.93 1.43 -16.03
C ASN A 51 1.57 0.39 -15.15
N GLN A 52 1.43 0.53 -13.88
CA GLN A 52 1.97 -0.49 -13.02
C GLN A 52 1.04 -1.67 -13.02
N GLU A 53 1.37 -2.64 -13.82
CA GLU A 53 0.58 -3.83 -13.82
C GLU A 53 0.90 -4.60 -12.55
N LEU A 54 -0.09 -5.18 -11.96
CA LEU A 54 0.11 -5.97 -10.76
C LEU A 54 0.95 -7.20 -11.09
N PRO A 55 1.79 -7.62 -10.19
CA PRO A 55 2.57 -8.84 -10.41
C PRO A 55 1.65 -10.02 -10.68
N SER A 56 2.09 -10.94 -11.51
CA SER A 56 1.23 -12.05 -11.90
C SER A 56 0.79 -12.90 -10.71
N ASP A 57 1.65 -13.04 -9.70
CA ASP A 57 1.27 -13.80 -8.53
C ASP A 57 0.11 -13.15 -7.77
N VAL A 58 -0.02 -11.83 -7.86
CA VAL A 58 -1.12 -11.12 -7.21
C VAL A 58 -2.40 -11.39 -8.01
N VAL A 59 -2.30 -11.35 -9.33
CA VAL A 59 -3.45 -11.61 -10.19
C VAL A 59 -3.93 -13.04 -9.97
N ASP A 60 -3.00 -13.99 -9.85
CA ASP A 60 -3.35 -15.37 -9.62
C ASP A 60 -4.01 -15.56 -8.25
N ALA A 61 -3.54 -14.83 -7.25
CA ALA A 61 -4.12 -14.90 -5.92
C ALA A 61 -5.55 -14.35 -5.91
N ILE A 62 -5.81 -13.30 -6.67
CA ILE A 62 -7.15 -12.74 -6.77
C ILE A 62 -8.06 -13.76 -7.46
N ALA A 63 -7.58 -14.38 -8.52
CA ALA A 63 -8.37 -15.36 -9.25
C ALA A 63 -8.65 -16.61 -8.40
N ALA A 64 -7.78 -16.91 -7.48
CA ALA A 64 -7.94 -18.07 -6.62
C ALA A 64 -8.80 -17.81 -5.39
N LEU A 65 -9.28 -16.58 -5.20
CA LEU A 65 -10.09 -16.27 -4.03
C LEU A 65 -11.39 -17.06 -4.02
N PRO A 66 -11.69 -17.75 -2.92
CA PRO A 66 -12.96 -18.46 -2.82
C PRO A 66 -14.13 -17.48 -2.76
N GLU A 67 -15.27 -17.96 -3.18
CA GLU A 67 -16.46 -17.17 -3.13
C GLU A 67 -16.76 -16.79 -1.69
N GLY A 68 -17.08 -15.55 -1.44
CA GLY A 68 -17.36 -15.07 -0.11
C GLY A 68 -16.15 -14.49 0.62
N ASN A 69 -14.98 -14.67 0.08
CA ASN A 69 -13.79 -14.04 0.67
C ASN A 69 -13.42 -12.78 -0.10
N ALA A 70 -12.66 -11.94 0.53
CA ALA A 70 -12.22 -10.69 -0.08
C ALA A 70 -10.75 -10.45 0.21
N MET A 71 -10.13 -9.63 -0.60
CA MET A 71 -8.71 -9.32 -0.47
C MET A 71 -8.47 -7.86 -0.81
N LEU A 72 -7.54 -7.23 -0.10
CA LEU A 72 -7.06 -5.91 -0.44
C LEU A 72 -5.67 -6.05 -1.01
N VAL A 73 -5.42 -5.40 -2.12
CA VAL A 73 -4.10 -5.41 -2.76
C VAL A 73 -3.59 -3.98 -2.80
N VAL A 74 -2.38 -3.77 -2.28
CA VAL A 74 -1.79 -2.43 -2.27
C VAL A 74 -1.33 -2.08 -3.68
N GLU A 75 -1.96 -1.08 -4.26
CA GLU A 75 -1.62 -0.62 -5.59
C GLU A 75 -0.64 0.54 -5.54
N ARG A 76 -0.68 1.33 -4.51
CA ARG A 76 0.27 2.42 -4.32
C ARG A 76 0.59 2.57 -2.84
N GLY A 77 1.80 2.95 -2.56
CA GLY A 77 2.23 3.19 -1.19
C GLY A 77 3.45 2.38 -0.81
N PRO A 78 3.82 2.43 0.45
CA PRO A 78 5.05 1.80 0.90
C PRO A 78 5.16 0.30 0.66
N ASN A 79 4.06 -0.41 0.68
CA ASN A 79 4.10 -1.86 0.50
C ASN A 79 3.42 -2.28 -0.78
N LEU A 80 3.82 -1.68 -1.89
CA LEU A 80 3.23 -1.98 -3.18
C LEU A 80 3.22 -3.49 -3.44
N GLY A 81 2.12 -4.02 -3.83
CA GLY A 81 1.95 -5.45 -4.10
C GLY A 81 1.57 -6.29 -2.90
N ALA A 82 1.53 -5.71 -1.70
CA ALA A 82 1.12 -6.45 -0.53
C ALA A 82 -0.36 -6.84 -0.63
N ARG A 83 -0.70 -7.99 -0.08
CA ARG A 83 -2.04 -8.52 -0.13
C ARG A 83 -2.53 -8.80 1.27
N PHE A 84 -3.76 -8.44 1.55
CA PHE A 84 -4.36 -8.68 2.86
C PHE A 84 -5.69 -9.39 2.67
N LEU A 85 -5.81 -10.59 3.20
CA LEU A 85 -7.01 -11.39 3.06
C LEU A 85 -8.04 -10.96 4.12
N LEU A 86 -9.26 -10.73 3.71
CA LEU A 86 -10.34 -10.35 4.61
C LEU A 86 -11.24 -11.58 4.81
N ASP A 87 -10.79 -12.51 5.64
CA ASP A 87 -11.51 -13.74 5.87
C ASP A 87 -12.21 -13.79 7.23
N HIS A 88 -12.13 -12.74 7.99
CA HIS A 88 -12.79 -12.66 9.30
C HIS A 88 -13.99 -11.72 9.25
N ASP A 89 -14.86 -11.83 10.23
CA ASP A 89 -16.03 -10.96 10.30
C ASP A 89 -15.62 -9.51 10.50
N VAL A 90 -14.56 -9.27 11.24
CA VAL A 90 -14.04 -7.94 11.45
C VAL A 90 -12.52 -8.00 11.30
N THR A 91 -11.98 -7.17 10.43
CA THR A 91 -10.54 -7.04 10.22
C THR A 91 -10.15 -5.60 10.49
N THR A 92 -9.22 -5.38 11.41
CA THR A 92 -8.79 -4.03 11.73
C THR A 92 -7.57 -3.65 10.93
N ALA A 93 -7.47 -2.39 10.58
CA ALA A 93 -6.30 -1.87 9.85
C ALA A 93 -5.83 -0.58 10.49
N GLY A 94 -4.54 -0.43 10.64
CA GLY A 94 -3.97 0.77 11.21
C GLY A 94 -2.48 0.64 11.48
N ARG A 95 -1.93 1.65 12.14
CA ARG A 95 -0.50 1.68 12.44
C ARG A 95 -0.16 0.91 13.71
N SER A 96 -1.16 0.43 14.44
CA SER A 96 -0.92 -0.37 15.63
C SER A 96 -0.44 -1.77 15.24
N THR A 97 0.53 -2.29 15.97
CA THR A 97 1.00 -3.65 15.73
C THR A 97 -0.06 -4.67 16.13
N HIS A 98 -1.10 -4.24 16.83
CA HIS A 98 -2.20 -5.12 17.18
C HIS A 98 -3.28 -5.16 16.10
N SER A 99 -3.16 -4.35 15.07
CA SER A 99 -4.12 -4.39 13.97
C SER A 99 -3.89 -5.62 13.13
N ASP A 100 -4.96 -6.18 12.59
CA ASP A 100 -4.85 -7.34 11.70
C ASP A 100 -4.09 -6.99 10.44
N ILE A 101 -4.32 -5.81 9.91
CA ILE A 101 -3.56 -5.27 8.79
C ILE A 101 -2.69 -4.15 9.35
N PHE A 102 -1.40 -4.41 9.42
CA PHE A 102 -0.47 -3.44 9.97
C PHE A 102 0.05 -2.53 8.85
N LEU A 103 -0.29 -1.26 8.92
CA LEU A 103 0.14 -0.26 7.94
C LEU A 103 1.10 0.70 8.64
N ASN A 104 2.38 0.45 8.46
CA ASN A 104 3.40 1.21 9.16
C ASN A 104 3.72 2.52 8.43
N ASP A 105 2.90 3.50 8.63
CA ASP A 105 3.11 4.82 8.02
C ASP A 105 2.56 5.91 8.93
N ILE A 106 3.24 7.04 8.98
CA ILE A 106 2.83 8.13 9.87
C ILE A 106 1.50 8.76 9.45
N THR A 107 1.08 8.55 8.20
CA THR A 107 -0.19 9.07 7.73
C THR A 107 -1.36 8.18 8.14
N VAL A 108 -1.07 7.02 8.72
CA VAL A 108 -2.09 6.07 9.15
C VAL A 108 -2.27 6.18 10.66
N SER A 109 -3.50 6.27 11.11
CA SER A 109 -3.80 6.30 12.55
C SER A 109 -3.65 4.90 13.14
N ARG A 110 -3.43 4.81 14.44
CA ARG A 110 -3.24 3.51 15.10
C ARG A 110 -4.43 2.60 14.85
N HIS A 111 -5.64 3.11 15.01
CA HIS A 111 -6.85 2.41 14.68
C HIS A 111 -7.51 3.23 13.59
N HIS A 112 -7.22 2.89 12.36
CA HIS A 112 -7.64 3.72 11.22
C HIS A 112 -9.00 3.31 10.69
N VAL A 113 -9.17 2.03 10.36
CA VAL A 113 -10.43 1.51 9.86
C VAL A 113 -10.69 0.10 10.32
N LYS A 114 -11.93 -0.32 10.21
CA LYS A 114 -12.32 -1.72 10.36
C LYS A 114 -13.00 -2.14 9.07
N PHE A 115 -12.71 -3.33 8.64
CA PHE A 115 -13.43 -3.94 7.53
C PHE A 115 -14.40 -4.95 8.16
N ILE A 116 -15.69 -4.74 7.96
CA ILE A 116 -16.72 -5.57 8.56
C ILE A 116 -17.41 -6.38 7.48
N ARG A 117 -17.42 -7.70 7.66
CA ARG A 117 -18.00 -8.58 6.70
C ARG A 117 -19.39 -8.98 7.21
N ARG A 118 -20.40 -8.73 6.44
CA ARG A 118 -21.76 -8.99 6.85
C ARG A 118 -22.59 -9.34 5.62
N ASP A 119 -23.30 -10.46 5.69
CA ASP A 119 -24.20 -10.90 4.61
C ASP A 119 -23.51 -10.97 3.24
N GLY A 120 -22.29 -11.45 3.22
CA GLY A 120 -21.55 -11.59 1.96
C GLY A 120 -20.98 -10.29 1.41
N LYS A 121 -21.12 -9.20 2.16
CA LYS A 121 -20.59 -7.92 1.74
C LYS A 121 -19.56 -7.44 2.75
N VAL A 122 -18.67 -6.60 2.31
CA VAL A 122 -17.67 -6.00 3.18
C VAL A 122 -17.91 -4.51 3.26
N PHE A 123 -17.88 -4.00 4.49
CA PHE A 123 -18.02 -2.57 4.74
C PHE A 123 -16.75 -2.06 5.36
N VAL A 124 -16.37 -0.84 5.02
CA VAL A 124 -15.24 -0.19 5.67
C VAL A 124 -15.80 0.88 6.60
N GLU A 125 -15.33 0.84 7.86
CA GLU A 125 -15.76 1.82 8.86
C GLU A 125 -14.56 2.59 9.33
N ASP A 126 -14.57 3.91 9.17
CA ASP A 126 -13.50 4.77 9.62
C ASP A 126 -13.55 4.93 11.14
N GLN A 127 -12.43 4.76 11.82
CA GLN A 127 -12.37 4.82 13.28
C GLN A 127 -11.91 6.19 13.74
N SER A 128 -12.47 7.24 13.17
CA SER A 128 -12.09 8.61 13.50
C SER A 128 -10.61 8.85 13.22
N SER A 129 -10.18 8.41 12.09
CA SER A 129 -8.78 8.54 11.72
C SER A 129 -8.40 9.99 11.48
N LEU A 130 -7.14 10.31 11.69
CA LEU A 130 -6.67 11.68 11.56
C LEU A 130 -6.75 12.18 10.11
N ASN A 131 -6.34 11.36 9.18
CA ASN A 131 -6.32 11.76 7.77
C ASN A 131 -7.52 11.30 6.97
N GLY A 132 -8.42 10.56 7.58
CA GLY A 132 -9.62 10.05 6.91
C GLY A 132 -9.37 8.81 6.08
N THR A 133 -10.44 8.20 5.66
CA THR A 133 -10.44 7.03 4.79
C THR A 133 -11.26 7.39 3.56
N TYR A 134 -10.76 7.02 2.37
CA TYR A 134 -11.45 7.36 1.14
C TYR A 134 -11.77 6.09 0.35
N VAL A 135 -12.94 6.06 -0.25
CA VAL A 135 -13.34 4.97 -1.15
C VAL A 135 -13.65 5.62 -2.49
N ASN A 136 -12.93 5.21 -3.51
CA ASN A 136 -13.05 5.81 -4.86
C ASN A 136 -12.90 7.34 -4.78
N ARG A 137 -11.94 7.79 -3.97
CA ARG A 137 -11.61 9.20 -3.78
C ARG A 137 -12.70 10.00 -3.08
N THR A 138 -13.67 9.32 -2.46
CA THR A 138 -14.72 9.98 -1.69
C THR A 138 -14.51 9.68 -0.22
N LEU A 139 -14.51 10.70 0.61
CA LEU A 139 -14.30 10.54 2.04
C LEU A 139 -15.41 9.69 2.64
N VAL A 140 -15.03 8.68 3.42
CA VAL A 140 -15.98 7.83 4.09
C VAL A 140 -16.47 8.53 5.34
N ASP A 141 -17.78 8.69 5.43
CA ASP A 141 -18.37 9.30 6.61
C ASP A 141 -19.03 8.18 7.38
N GLY A 142 -18.30 7.64 8.32
CA GLY A 142 -18.78 6.49 9.10
C GLY A 142 -18.47 5.19 8.43
N THR A 143 -19.40 4.67 7.69
CA THR A 143 -19.29 3.34 7.08
C THR A 143 -19.65 3.39 5.59
N ALA A 144 -18.92 2.66 4.79
CA ALA A 144 -19.19 2.56 3.36
C ALA A 144 -19.14 1.11 2.91
N ALA A 145 -20.03 0.70 2.02
CA ALA A 145 -20.03 -0.63 1.47
C ALA A 145 -18.99 -0.72 0.35
N LEU A 146 -18.23 -1.80 0.32
CA LEU A 146 -17.21 -2.02 -0.69
C LEU A 146 -17.71 -2.99 -1.74
N ARG A 147 -17.30 -2.75 -2.97
CA ARG A 147 -17.61 -3.62 -4.09
C ARG A 147 -16.30 -4.01 -4.75
N ASP A 148 -16.31 -5.07 -5.50
CA ASP A 148 -15.13 -5.52 -6.20
C ASP A 148 -14.61 -4.41 -7.11
N GLY A 149 -13.33 -4.15 -7.02
CA GLY A 149 -12.69 -3.11 -7.80
C GLY A 149 -12.67 -1.74 -7.14
N ASP A 150 -13.26 -1.60 -5.96
CA ASP A 150 -13.25 -0.30 -5.28
C ASP A 150 -11.85 0.02 -4.76
N GLU A 151 -11.47 1.29 -4.88
CA GLU A 151 -10.19 1.76 -4.38
C GLU A 151 -10.39 2.26 -2.96
N VAL A 152 -9.61 1.74 -2.03
CA VAL A 152 -9.64 2.18 -0.63
C VAL A 152 -8.33 2.90 -0.34
N GLN A 153 -8.41 4.13 0.09
CA GLN A 153 -7.23 4.92 0.43
C GLN A 153 -7.15 5.13 1.93
N ILE A 154 -6.06 4.66 2.53
CA ILE A 154 -5.81 4.81 3.95
C ILE A 154 -4.43 5.46 4.09
N GLY A 155 -4.38 6.71 4.47
CA GLY A 155 -3.12 7.45 4.51
C GLY A 155 -2.48 7.49 3.13
N LYS A 156 -1.26 7.02 3.01
CA LYS A 156 -0.55 6.96 1.73
C LYS A 156 -0.83 5.68 0.97
N PHE A 157 -1.55 4.73 1.58
CA PHE A 157 -1.80 3.46 0.94
C PHE A 157 -3.04 3.56 0.06
N ARG A 158 -2.92 3.10 -1.16
CA ARG A 158 -4.07 2.93 -2.04
C ARG A 158 -4.19 1.46 -2.33
N MET A 159 -5.32 0.89 -1.98
CA MET A 159 -5.55 -0.54 -2.10
C MET A 159 -6.79 -0.77 -2.94
N ILE A 160 -6.80 -1.84 -3.69
CA ILE A 160 -7.97 -2.22 -4.46
C ILE A 160 -8.63 -3.40 -3.75
N PHE A 161 -9.93 -3.30 -3.58
CA PHE A 161 -10.72 -4.34 -2.95
C PHE A 161 -11.17 -5.35 -4.00
N HIS A 162 -10.88 -6.60 -3.76
CA HIS A 162 -11.26 -7.68 -4.68
C HIS A 162 -12.09 -8.71 -3.91
N THR A 163 -13.10 -9.26 -4.56
CA THR A 163 -13.90 -10.33 -3.97
C THR A 163 -13.75 -11.60 -4.79
N GLY A 164 -13.95 -12.74 -4.17
CA GLY A 164 -13.90 -14.01 -4.87
C GLY A 164 -15.16 -14.27 -5.65
N GLY A 165 -15.14 -15.31 -6.46
CA GLY A 165 -16.33 -15.68 -7.21
C GLY A 165 -16.49 -15.01 -8.56
N HIS A 166 -15.48 -14.31 -9.04
CA HIS A 166 -15.62 -13.58 -10.27
C HIS A 166 -15.74 -14.43 -11.50
N GLY A 167 -15.36 -15.59 -11.48
CA GLY A 167 -15.41 -16.41 -12.67
C GLY A 167 -16.75 -16.92 -13.02
N ARG A 168 -17.76 -16.49 -12.33
CA ARG A 168 -19.03 -17.09 -12.54
C ARG A 168 -20.00 -16.23 -13.18
N LEU A 169 -19.73 -15.70 -14.20
CA LEU A 169 -20.76 -14.90 -14.88
C LEU A 169 -21.37 -15.68 -15.99
#